data_ae274729d025717374f9842fa8b9bedc
#
_entry.id   ae274729d025717374f9842fa8b9bedc
#
_cell.length_a   1.000
_cell.length_b   1.000
_cell.length_c   1.000
_cell.angle_alpha   90.00
_cell.angle_beta   90.00
_cell.angle_gamma   90.00
#
_symmetry.space_group_name_H-M   'P 1'
#
loop_
_entity.id
_entity.type
_entity.pdbx_description
1 polymer ?
#
loop_
_entity_poly.entity_id
_entity_poly.type
_entity_poly.pdbx_seq_one_letter_code
_entity_poly.pdbx_strand_id
1 'polypeptide(L)'
;HHRLHHRNSDKGSDQHSPKLHGFLWSHTGWFLAKQNFPSRLDYIKDFAKFPELKFIDRYDVVIPIILGMSLFIFGEVLYNLYPELNTNGWQMFIWGFVISTIVLNHITFTINSLAHTIGSRRFDTNDDSRNNWLLAIFTFGEGWHNNHHFYPNSARQGFLWWEIDLTYYILKLFEKVGLVWDLKELPARVKNKVALMQVLK
;
A
#
# COMPACT_ATOMS: atom_id res chain seq x y z
N HIS A 1 -11.68 0.68 -4.46
CA HIS A 1 -11.28 2.06 -4.78
C HIS A 1 -10.03 2.13 -5.66
N HIS A 2 -8.94 1.39 -5.36
CA HIS A 2 -7.65 1.47 -6.04
C HIS A 2 -7.74 1.28 -7.58
N ARG A 3 -8.48 0.26 -8.07
CA ARG A 3 -8.69 0.08 -9.52
C ARG A 3 -9.48 1.22 -10.18
N LEU A 4 -10.38 1.85 -9.44
CA LEU A 4 -11.11 3.02 -9.93
C LEU A 4 -10.19 4.24 -10.00
N HIS A 5 -9.31 4.41 -9.01
CA HIS A 5 -8.27 5.42 -9.01
C HIS A 5 -7.37 5.29 -10.25
N HIS A 6 -6.79 4.11 -10.53
CA HIS A 6 -5.96 3.92 -11.73
C HIS A 6 -6.67 4.21 -13.05
N ARG A 7 -7.98 4.00 -13.13
CA ARG A 7 -8.76 4.37 -14.32
C ARG A 7 -8.92 5.87 -14.51
N ASN A 8 -9.02 6.61 -13.42
CA ASN A 8 -9.44 8.00 -13.40
C ASN A 8 -8.49 8.88 -12.56
N SER A 9 -7.25 8.44 -12.38
CA SER A 9 -6.28 9.12 -11.52
C SER A 9 -6.19 10.61 -11.86
N ASP A 10 -6.36 11.45 -10.84
CA ASP A 10 -6.40 12.90 -10.90
C ASP A 10 -7.48 13.51 -11.83
N LYS A 11 -8.56 12.76 -12.12
CA LYS A 11 -9.72 13.19 -12.91
C LYS A 11 -10.99 13.18 -12.06
N GLY A 12 -12.07 13.78 -12.53
CA GLY A 12 -13.27 14.12 -11.76
C GLY A 12 -13.97 13.01 -10.95
N SER A 13 -13.68 11.73 -11.23
CA SER A 13 -14.20 10.58 -10.45
C SER A 13 -13.17 9.99 -9.47
N ASP A 14 -11.96 10.55 -9.39
CA ASP A 14 -10.95 10.12 -8.43
C ASP A 14 -11.28 10.68 -7.03
N GLN A 15 -11.60 9.78 -6.12
CA GLN A 15 -12.10 10.14 -4.78
C GLN A 15 -11.02 10.69 -3.85
N HIS A 16 -9.74 10.44 -4.14
CA HIS A 16 -8.63 10.85 -3.29
C HIS A 16 -7.52 11.64 -4.01
N SER A 17 -7.82 12.22 -5.16
CA SER A 17 -6.86 13.09 -5.84
C SER A 17 -6.54 14.34 -5.03
N PRO A 18 -5.26 14.61 -4.68
CA PRO A 18 -4.87 15.85 -4.03
C PRO A 18 -5.04 17.08 -4.94
N LYS A 19 -4.98 16.89 -6.25
CA LYS A 19 -5.20 17.94 -7.24
C LYS A 19 -6.64 18.45 -7.23
N LEU A 20 -7.61 17.55 -7.07
CA LEU A 20 -9.04 17.86 -7.12
C LEU A 20 -9.60 18.30 -5.77
N HIS A 21 -9.14 17.68 -4.68
CA HIS A 21 -9.77 17.80 -3.37
C HIS A 21 -8.85 18.36 -2.28
N GLY A 22 -7.58 18.61 -2.61
CA GLY A 22 -6.57 19.09 -1.68
C GLY A 22 -5.91 17.98 -0.87
N PHE A 23 -4.78 18.34 -0.24
CA PHE A 23 -3.89 17.39 0.45
C PHE A 23 -4.58 16.67 1.61
N LEU A 24 -5.23 17.38 2.52
CA LEU A 24 -5.84 16.78 3.72
C LEU A 24 -6.96 15.80 3.38
N TRP A 25 -7.75 16.13 2.37
CA TRP A 25 -8.77 15.22 1.88
C TRP A 25 -8.15 13.96 1.29
N SER A 26 -7.17 14.09 0.42
CA SER A 26 -6.47 12.96 -0.21
C SER A 26 -5.75 12.09 0.82
N HIS A 27 -5.17 12.69 1.85
CA HIS A 27 -4.46 11.97 2.91
C HIS A 27 -5.41 11.19 3.82
N THR A 28 -6.40 11.85 4.41
CA THR A 28 -7.29 11.25 5.43
C THR A 28 -8.78 11.42 5.17
N GLY A 29 -9.21 12.55 4.62
CA GLY A 29 -10.63 12.89 4.54
C GLY A 29 -11.46 11.92 3.71
N TRP A 30 -10.90 11.45 2.60
CA TRP A 30 -11.64 10.61 1.65
C TRP A 30 -12.11 9.27 2.25
N PHE A 31 -11.27 8.60 3.04
CA PHE A 31 -11.63 7.30 3.61
C PHE A 31 -12.51 7.43 4.85
N LEU A 32 -12.54 8.60 5.51
CA LEU A 32 -13.46 8.89 6.61
C LEU A 32 -14.87 9.26 6.11
N ALA A 33 -15.01 9.53 4.82
CA ALA A 33 -16.28 9.89 4.22
C ALA A 33 -17.16 8.65 4.00
N LYS A 34 -18.34 8.62 4.62
CA LYS A 34 -19.27 7.47 4.63
C LYS A 34 -19.59 6.91 3.23
N GLN A 35 -19.65 7.76 2.21
CA GLN A 35 -19.89 7.35 0.83
C GLN A 35 -18.78 6.49 0.24
N ASN A 36 -17.59 6.49 0.85
CA ASN A 36 -16.43 5.74 0.40
C ASN A 36 -16.20 4.43 1.17
N PHE A 37 -17.05 4.10 2.15
CA PHE A 37 -16.92 2.84 2.91
C PHE A 37 -17.29 1.60 2.09
N PRO A 38 -18.37 1.60 1.28
CA PRO A 38 -18.78 0.38 0.59
C PRO A 38 -17.76 -0.09 -0.44
N SER A 39 -17.47 -1.38 -0.43
CA SER A 39 -16.64 -2.02 -1.45
C SER A 39 -17.33 -2.01 -2.83
N ARG A 40 -16.58 -1.62 -3.84
CA ARG A 40 -17.05 -1.52 -5.24
C ARG A 40 -16.87 -2.86 -5.95
N LEU A 41 -17.71 -3.84 -5.65
CA LEU A 41 -17.57 -5.23 -6.14
C LEU A 41 -17.64 -5.34 -7.67
N ASP A 42 -18.31 -4.43 -8.36
CA ASP A 42 -18.37 -4.32 -9.81
C ASP A 42 -17.00 -4.06 -10.47
N TYR A 43 -16.05 -3.44 -9.76
CA TYR A 43 -14.68 -3.21 -10.22
C TYR A 43 -13.70 -4.35 -9.86
N ILE A 44 -14.11 -5.28 -9.01
CA ILE A 44 -13.27 -6.38 -8.49
C ILE A 44 -13.98 -7.74 -8.66
N LYS A 45 -14.64 -7.96 -9.79
CA LYS A 45 -15.39 -9.19 -10.07
C LYS A 45 -14.56 -10.47 -9.94
N ASP A 46 -13.25 -10.39 -10.20
CA ASP A 46 -12.30 -11.47 -10.02
C ASP A 46 -12.12 -11.86 -8.54
N PHE A 47 -12.02 -10.90 -7.62
CA PHE A 47 -11.98 -11.14 -6.18
C PHE A 47 -13.36 -11.50 -5.62
N ALA A 48 -14.42 -10.89 -6.15
CA ALA A 48 -15.79 -11.16 -5.72
C ALA A 48 -16.28 -12.60 -6.05
N LYS A 49 -15.49 -13.43 -6.72
CA LYS A 49 -15.76 -14.85 -6.91
C LYS A 49 -15.53 -15.66 -5.64
N PHE A 50 -14.66 -15.19 -4.75
CA PHE A 50 -14.25 -15.91 -3.56
C PHE A 50 -15.15 -15.54 -2.38
N PRO A 51 -15.94 -16.49 -1.84
CA PRO A 51 -16.85 -16.22 -0.71
C PRO A 51 -16.10 -15.82 0.55
N GLU A 52 -14.90 -16.36 0.79
CA GLU A 52 -14.03 -16.01 1.90
C GLU A 52 -13.60 -14.55 1.88
N LEU A 53 -13.30 -13.97 0.72
CA LEU A 53 -12.96 -12.56 0.60
C LEU A 53 -14.17 -11.66 0.87
N LYS A 54 -15.37 -12.05 0.42
CA LYS A 54 -16.61 -11.34 0.76
C LYS A 54 -16.93 -11.42 2.24
N PHE A 55 -16.62 -12.56 2.87
CA PHE A 55 -16.81 -12.72 4.32
C PHE A 55 -15.90 -11.76 5.10
N ILE A 56 -14.61 -11.70 4.74
CA ILE A 56 -13.65 -10.78 5.37
C ILE A 56 -14.06 -9.32 5.13
N ASP A 57 -14.48 -8.95 3.92
CA ASP A 57 -14.96 -7.61 3.58
C ASP A 57 -16.21 -7.21 4.40
N ARG A 58 -17.13 -8.16 4.61
CA ARG A 58 -18.34 -7.92 5.43
C ARG A 58 -18.04 -7.73 6.91
N TYR A 59 -17.00 -8.39 7.42
CA TYR A 59 -16.60 -8.41 8.82
C TYR A 59 -15.22 -7.78 9.03
N ASP A 60 -14.89 -6.76 8.26
CA ASP A 60 -13.58 -6.10 8.21
C ASP A 60 -13.10 -5.59 9.58
N VAL A 61 -14.02 -5.16 10.45
CA VAL A 61 -13.71 -4.71 11.81
C VAL A 61 -13.35 -5.84 12.78
N VAL A 62 -13.73 -7.09 12.48
CA VAL A 62 -13.49 -8.24 13.38
C VAL A 62 -12.01 -8.57 13.47
N ILE A 63 -11.29 -8.53 12.35
CA ILE A 63 -9.85 -8.86 12.30
C ILE A 63 -9.03 -7.89 13.15
N PRO A 64 -9.17 -6.54 13.04
CA PRO A 64 -8.49 -5.61 13.94
C PRO A 64 -8.83 -5.83 15.42
N ILE A 65 -10.09 -6.12 15.76
CA ILE A 65 -10.49 -6.41 17.14
C ILE A 65 -9.74 -7.66 17.65
N ILE A 66 -9.74 -8.75 16.88
CA ILE A 66 -9.03 -9.98 17.26
C ILE A 66 -7.53 -9.70 17.43
N LEU A 67 -6.91 -8.94 16.52
CA LEU A 67 -5.49 -8.58 16.63
C LEU A 67 -5.22 -7.79 17.91
N GLY A 68 -6.02 -6.76 18.21
CA GLY A 68 -5.85 -5.95 19.42
C GLY A 68 -5.99 -6.78 20.69
N MET A 69 -7.01 -7.64 20.76
CA MET A 69 -7.21 -8.56 21.89
C MET A 69 -6.05 -9.56 22.02
N SER A 70 -5.58 -10.13 20.90
CA SER A 70 -4.48 -11.08 20.91
C SER A 70 -3.18 -10.46 21.43
N LEU A 71 -2.89 -9.22 21.03
CA LEU A 71 -1.71 -8.49 21.52
C LEU A 71 -1.84 -8.16 23.02
N PHE A 72 -3.04 -7.78 23.47
CA PHE A 72 -3.27 -7.55 24.90
C PHE A 72 -3.02 -8.85 25.70
N ILE A 73 -3.66 -9.95 25.29
CA ILE A 73 -3.50 -11.24 25.97
C ILE A 73 -2.05 -11.72 25.93
N PHE A 74 -1.38 -11.55 24.80
CA PHE A 74 0.04 -11.90 24.67
C PHE A 74 0.91 -11.09 25.63
N GLY A 75 0.65 -9.78 25.78
CA GLY A 75 1.36 -8.94 26.77
C GLY A 75 1.13 -9.38 28.21
N GLU A 76 -0.10 -9.80 28.57
CA GLU A 76 -0.38 -10.36 29.92
C GLU A 76 0.33 -11.70 30.14
N VAL A 77 0.39 -12.55 29.13
CA VAL A 77 1.16 -13.81 29.20
C VAL A 77 2.65 -13.52 29.42
N LEU A 78 3.23 -12.57 28.68
CA LEU A 78 4.63 -12.17 28.87
C LEU A 78 4.87 -11.60 30.27
N TYR A 79 3.99 -10.75 30.76
CA TYR A 79 4.08 -10.18 32.11
C TYR A 79 4.16 -11.25 33.21
N ASN A 80 3.38 -12.33 33.06
CA ASN A 80 3.33 -13.40 34.05
C ASN A 80 4.48 -14.40 33.92
N LEU A 81 4.92 -14.73 32.69
CA LEU A 81 5.94 -15.76 32.46
C LEU A 81 7.37 -15.19 32.42
N TYR A 82 7.53 -13.93 32.06
CA TYR A 82 8.83 -13.26 31.85
C TYR A 82 8.78 -11.83 32.41
N PRO A 83 8.61 -11.66 33.73
CA PRO A 83 8.46 -10.31 34.34
C PRO A 83 9.67 -9.41 34.11
N GLU A 84 10.86 -9.96 33.85
CA GLU A 84 12.06 -9.23 33.51
C GLU A 84 11.96 -8.42 32.21
N LEU A 85 11.03 -8.73 31.32
CA LEU A 85 10.78 -7.98 30.09
C LEU A 85 10.09 -6.62 30.34
N ASN A 86 9.57 -6.40 31.57
CA ASN A 86 8.86 -5.19 31.96
C ASN A 86 7.78 -4.76 30.94
N THR A 87 7.07 -5.72 30.36
CA THR A 87 5.96 -5.51 29.42
C THR A 87 4.64 -6.02 30.00
N ASN A 88 3.52 -5.51 29.51
CA ASN A 88 2.18 -5.95 29.91
C ASN A 88 1.19 -5.82 28.75
N GLY A 89 -0.06 -6.27 28.98
CA GLY A 89 -1.11 -6.24 27.97
C GLY A 89 -1.39 -4.85 27.43
N TRP A 90 -1.43 -3.83 28.27
CA TRP A 90 -1.66 -2.46 27.82
C TRP A 90 -0.53 -1.90 26.95
N GLN A 91 0.72 -2.18 27.29
CA GLN A 91 1.85 -1.80 26.45
C GLN A 91 1.78 -2.47 25.07
N MET A 92 1.54 -3.78 25.04
CA MET A 92 1.42 -4.51 23.78
C MET A 92 0.24 -4.02 22.96
N PHE A 93 -0.90 -3.73 23.58
CA PHE A 93 -2.06 -3.18 22.90
C PHE A 93 -1.81 -1.77 22.34
N ILE A 94 -1.27 -0.86 23.17
CA ILE A 94 -1.07 0.53 22.74
C ILE A 94 0.03 0.62 21.66
N TRP A 95 1.19 0.01 21.88
CA TRP A 95 2.30 0.11 20.93
C TRP A 95 2.13 -0.84 19.74
N GLY A 96 1.78 -2.09 19.99
CA GLY A 96 1.67 -3.12 18.97
C GLY A 96 0.42 -3.00 18.10
N PHE A 97 -0.66 -2.41 18.60
CA PHE A 97 -1.90 -2.24 17.84
C PHE A 97 -2.21 -0.77 17.54
N VAL A 98 -2.45 0.06 18.56
CA VAL A 98 -2.97 1.42 18.33
C VAL A 98 -1.93 2.28 17.58
N ILE A 99 -0.73 2.42 18.14
CA ILE A 99 0.30 3.29 17.55
C ILE A 99 0.79 2.73 16.22
N SER A 100 1.05 1.41 16.15
CA SER A 100 1.50 0.78 14.90
C SER A 100 0.48 0.93 13.77
N THR A 101 -0.82 0.78 14.06
CA THR A 101 -1.90 0.95 13.08
C THR A 101 -2.02 2.40 12.61
N ILE A 102 -1.92 3.37 13.52
CA ILE A 102 -1.94 4.79 13.15
C ILE A 102 -0.76 5.13 12.24
N VAL A 103 0.45 4.71 12.61
CA VAL A 103 1.67 4.95 11.83
C VAL A 103 1.56 4.29 10.45
N LEU A 104 1.16 3.02 10.39
CA LEU A 104 0.96 2.29 9.14
C LEU A 104 -0.04 2.99 8.22
N ASN A 105 -1.18 3.41 8.76
CA ASN A 105 -2.19 4.13 7.99
C ASN A 105 -1.64 5.43 7.42
N HIS A 106 -0.98 6.25 8.23
CA HIS A 106 -0.41 7.51 7.73
C HIS A 106 0.68 7.29 6.69
N ILE A 107 1.55 6.29 6.85
CA ILE A 107 2.53 5.91 5.83
C ILE A 107 1.81 5.52 4.52
N THR A 108 0.78 4.68 4.59
CA THR A 108 -0.02 4.27 3.41
C THR A 108 -0.71 5.47 2.76
N PHE A 109 -1.29 6.37 3.54
CA PHE A 109 -1.97 7.57 3.01
C PHE A 109 -1.03 8.54 2.28
N THR A 110 0.29 8.48 2.55
CA THR A 110 1.27 9.27 1.79
C THR A 110 1.29 8.88 0.32
N ILE A 111 0.93 7.65 -0.03
CA ILE A 111 0.84 7.21 -1.42
C ILE A 111 -0.27 7.96 -2.15
N ASN A 112 -1.42 8.15 -1.52
CA ASN A 112 -2.53 8.89 -2.12
C ASN A 112 -2.26 10.41 -2.21
N SER A 113 -1.48 10.96 -1.30
CA SER A 113 -1.26 12.40 -1.13
C SER A 113 0.12 12.85 -1.62
N LEU A 114 1.20 12.48 -0.91
CA LEU A 114 2.55 12.94 -1.24
C LEU A 114 3.06 12.37 -2.56
N ALA A 115 2.77 11.12 -2.88
CA ALA A 115 3.24 10.50 -4.12
C ALA A 115 2.55 11.06 -5.38
N HIS A 116 1.51 11.88 -5.25
CA HIS A 116 0.92 12.67 -6.34
C HIS A 116 1.33 14.15 -6.31
N THR A 117 2.13 14.58 -5.31
CA THR A 117 2.50 16.00 -5.17
C THR A 117 4.00 16.23 -5.18
N ILE A 118 4.79 15.35 -4.56
CA ILE A 118 6.24 15.54 -4.34
C ILE A 118 7.04 14.37 -4.90
N GLY A 119 8.02 14.68 -5.75
CA GLY A 119 8.93 13.69 -6.32
C GLY A 119 9.21 13.93 -7.80
N SER A 120 9.91 13.00 -8.43
CA SER A 120 10.27 13.04 -9.85
C SER A 120 9.23 12.32 -10.70
N ARG A 121 9.04 12.79 -11.95
CA ARG A 121 8.26 12.09 -12.96
C ARG A 121 9.21 11.50 -14.00
N ARG A 122 9.32 10.18 -14.03
CA ARG A 122 10.09 9.48 -15.06
C ARG A 122 9.29 9.30 -16.33
N PHE A 123 8.04 8.94 -16.17
CA PHE A 123 7.14 8.68 -17.28
C PHE A 123 6.09 9.78 -17.35
N ASP A 124 5.75 10.15 -18.56
CA ASP A 124 4.60 11.01 -18.84
C ASP A 124 3.33 10.16 -18.74
N THR A 125 2.73 10.16 -17.55
CA THR A 125 1.45 9.53 -17.22
C THR A 125 0.34 10.58 -17.30
N ASN A 126 -0.91 10.12 -17.49
CA ASN A 126 -2.07 11.01 -17.56
C ASN A 126 -2.55 11.55 -16.19
N ASP A 127 -1.70 11.44 -15.18
CA ASP A 127 -1.92 11.81 -13.78
C ASP A 127 -0.68 12.51 -13.22
N ASP A 128 -0.73 12.95 -11.97
CA ASP A 128 0.36 13.65 -11.31
C ASP A 128 1.24 12.73 -10.42
N SER A 129 1.17 11.41 -10.61
CA SER A 129 1.99 10.43 -9.88
C SER A 129 3.48 10.69 -10.00
N ARG A 130 4.22 10.48 -8.93
CA ARG A 130 5.64 10.79 -8.79
C ARG A 130 6.41 9.67 -8.11
N ASN A 131 7.67 9.54 -8.47
CA ASN A 131 8.62 8.68 -7.76
C ASN A 131 9.28 9.49 -6.65
N ASN A 132 9.21 8.99 -5.43
CA ASN A 132 9.85 9.58 -4.27
C ASN A 132 10.60 8.49 -3.49
N TRP A 133 11.93 8.56 -3.48
CA TRP A 133 12.79 7.55 -2.87
C TRP A 133 12.61 7.44 -1.35
N LEU A 134 12.36 8.59 -0.68
CA LEU A 134 12.12 8.61 0.76
C LEU A 134 10.82 7.88 1.10
N LEU A 135 9.74 8.18 0.36
CA LEU A 135 8.49 7.44 0.50
C LEU A 135 8.68 5.96 0.19
N ALA A 136 9.47 5.60 -0.83
CA ALA A 136 9.72 4.21 -1.18
C ALA A 136 10.37 3.41 -0.05
N ILE A 137 11.22 4.04 0.77
CA ILE A 137 11.81 3.39 1.94
C ILE A 137 10.72 3.09 2.98
N PHE A 138 9.91 4.08 3.36
CA PHE A 138 8.90 3.93 4.41
C PHE A 138 7.69 3.08 3.96
N THR A 139 7.41 3.03 2.66
CA THR A 139 6.29 2.28 2.08
C THR A 139 6.73 0.98 1.40
N PHE A 140 7.97 0.51 1.68
CA PHE A 140 8.55 -0.73 1.16
C PHE A 140 8.55 -0.87 -0.37
N GLY A 141 8.60 0.25 -1.10
CA GLY A 141 8.65 0.28 -2.56
C GLY A 141 7.52 1.06 -3.23
N GLU A 142 6.38 1.27 -2.56
CA GLU A 142 5.21 1.96 -3.11
C GLU A 142 5.49 3.43 -3.50
N GLY A 143 6.53 4.06 -2.94
CA GLY A 143 6.97 5.41 -3.32
C GLY A 143 7.53 5.53 -4.75
N TRP A 144 7.78 4.43 -5.47
CA TRP A 144 8.06 4.41 -6.91
C TRP A 144 6.76 4.55 -7.72
N HIS A 145 5.94 5.48 -7.37
CA HIS A 145 4.53 5.57 -7.73
C HIS A 145 4.28 5.99 -9.19
N ASN A 146 5.13 6.82 -9.78
CA ASN A 146 5.05 7.11 -11.21
C ASN A 146 5.42 5.90 -12.08
N ASN A 147 6.35 5.06 -11.63
CA ASN A 147 6.64 3.79 -12.29
C ASN A 147 5.41 2.87 -12.24
N HIS A 148 4.80 2.77 -11.06
CA HIS A 148 3.59 1.97 -10.84
C HIS A 148 2.43 2.45 -11.72
N HIS A 149 2.13 3.74 -11.77
CA HIS A 149 1.09 4.30 -12.63
C HIS A 149 1.38 4.13 -14.12
N PHE A 150 2.65 4.12 -14.52
CA PHE A 150 3.02 3.82 -15.90
C PHE A 150 2.79 2.36 -16.27
N TYR A 151 3.10 1.41 -15.37
CA TYR A 151 2.87 -0.01 -15.60
C TYR A 151 2.37 -0.73 -14.35
N PRO A 152 1.07 -0.60 -14.03
CA PRO A 152 0.48 -1.08 -12.76
C PRO A 152 0.41 -2.60 -12.64
N ASN A 153 0.62 -3.35 -13.72
CA ASN A 153 0.56 -4.81 -13.70
C ASN A 153 1.84 -5.48 -13.20
N SER A 154 2.94 -4.73 -12.99
CA SER A 154 4.17 -5.30 -12.45
C SER A 154 4.06 -5.46 -10.95
N ALA A 155 4.54 -6.59 -10.43
CA ALA A 155 4.77 -6.78 -9.00
C ALA A 155 5.93 -5.92 -8.48
N ARG A 156 6.85 -5.49 -9.37
CA ARG A 156 7.97 -4.62 -9.05
C ARG A 156 7.66 -3.18 -9.43
N GLN A 157 7.75 -2.28 -8.47
CA GLN A 157 7.57 -0.84 -8.67
C GLN A 157 8.91 -0.09 -8.87
N GLY A 158 10.00 -0.56 -8.27
CA GLY A 158 11.36 -0.06 -8.54
C GLY A 158 11.89 -0.61 -9.85
N PHE A 159 11.91 0.20 -10.94
CA PHE A 159 12.29 -0.26 -12.28
C PHE A 159 13.80 -0.26 -12.51
N LEU A 160 14.56 0.52 -11.75
CA LEU A 160 16.01 0.57 -11.80
C LEU A 160 16.63 -0.31 -10.70
N TRP A 161 17.88 -0.71 -10.86
CA TRP A 161 18.56 -1.57 -9.89
C TRP A 161 18.71 -0.93 -8.50
N TRP A 162 18.84 0.40 -8.44
CA TRP A 162 18.97 1.18 -7.21
C TRP A 162 17.63 1.61 -6.61
N GLU A 163 16.53 1.42 -7.33
CA GLU A 163 15.18 1.64 -6.84
C GLU A 163 14.76 0.47 -5.96
N ILE A 164 15.12 0.57 -4.67
CA ILE A 164 14.85 -0.47 -3.69
C ILE A 164 13.33 -0.64 -3.55
N ASP A 165 12.89 -1.88 -3.68
CA ASP A 165 11.50 -2.31 -3.58
C ASP A 165 11.44 -3.55 -2.70
N LEU A 166 11.33 -3.31 -1.37
CA LEU A 166 11.36 -4.38 -0.38
C LEU A 166 10.18 -5.35 -0.54
N THR A 167 9.01 -4.83 -0.88
CA THR A 167 7.81 -5.66 -1.13
C THR A 167 8.11 -6.68 -2.23
N TYR A 168 8.68 -6.23 -3.35
CA TYR A 168 9.06 -7.13 -4.43
C TYR A 168 10.09 -8.18 -4.01
N TYR A 169 11.11 -7.79 -3.22
CA TYR A 169 12.12 -8.75 -2.76
C TYR A 169 11.52 -9.81 -1.81
N ILE A 170 10.60 -9.42 -0.93
CA ILE A 170 9.86 -10.35 -0.07
C ILE A 170 8.98 -11.29 -0.90
N LEU A 171 8.27 -10.77 -1.91
CA LEU A 171 7.49 -11.59 -2.83
C LEU A 171 8.35 -12.59 -3.60
N LYS A 172 9.56 -12.20 -4.04
CA LYS A 172 10.52 -13.12 -4.68
C LYS A 172 11.01 -14.20 -3.72
N LEU A 173 11.18 -13.88 -2.43
CA LEU A 173 11.48 -14.88 -1.42
C LEU A 173 10.31 -15.87 -1.26
N PHE A 174 9.09 -15.38 -1.18
CA PHE A 174 7.89 -16.22 -1.08
C PHE A 174 7.67 -17.08 -2.34
N GLU A 175 8.02 -16.56 -3.51
CA GLU A 175 8.00 -17.34 -4.75
C GLU A 175 8.97 -18.53 -4.69
N LYS A 176 10.19 -18.32 -4.15
CA LYS A 176 11.20 -19.38 -3.99
C LYS A 176 10.74 -20.51 -3.06
N VAL A 177 9.93 -20.20 -2.06
CA VAL A 177 9.39 -21.20 -1.11
C VAL A 177 8.00 -21.71 -1.48
N GLY A 178 7.49 -21.30 -2.67
CA GLY A 178 6.20 -21.78 -3.20
C GLY A 178 4.95 -21.21 -2.55
N LEU A 179 5.07 -20.11 -1.78
CA LEU A 179 3.93 -19.40 -1.18
C LEU A 179 3.26 -18.44 -2.13
N VAL A 180 4.00 -17.97 -3.15
CA VAL A 180 3.51 -17.04 -4.18
C VAL A 180 3.98 -17.56 -5.54
N TRP A 181 3.17 -17.38 -6.59
CA TRP A 181 3.50 -17.77 -7.95
C TRP A 181 2.99 -16.72 -8.96
N ASP A 182 3.42 -16.83 -10.21
CA ASP A 182 3.02 -15.93 -11.30
C ASP A 182 3.29 -14.42 -11.03
N LEU A 183 4.38 -14.10 -10.34
CA LEU A 183 4.79 -12.71 -10.15
C LEU A 183 4.98 -12.01 -11.51
N LYS A 184 4.13 -11.03 -11.79
CA LYS A 184 4.20 -10.26 -13.03
C LYS A 184 5.42 -9.36 -13.03
N GLU A 185 6.37 -9.66 -13.90
CA GLU A 185 7.56 -8.84 -14.12
C GLU A 185 7.34 -7.76 -15.18
N LEU A 186 8.28 -6.83 -15.24
CA LEU A 186 8.31 -5.82 -16.30
C LEU A 186 8.55 -6.49 -17.66
N PRO A 187 7.69 -6.24 -18.67
CA PRO A 187 7.91 -6.75 -20.01
C PRO A 187 9.13 -6.08 -20.68
N ALA A 188 9.73 -6.77 -21.63
CA ALA A 188 10.95 -6.30 -22.35
C ALA A 188 10.79 -4.88 -22.91
N ARG A 189 9.61 -4.54 -23.46
CA ARG A 189 9.33 -3.19 -23.97
C ARG A 189 9.49 -2.08 -22.91
N VAL A 190 9.11 -2.35 -21.66
CA VAL A 190 9.23 -1.37 -20.57
C VAL A 190 10.68 -1.31 -20.09
N LYS A 191 11.34 -2.48 -19.94
CA LYS A 191 12.77 -2.56 -19.60
C LYS A 191 13.63 -1.78 -20.60
N ASN A 192 13.39 -1.95 -21.90
CA ASN A 192 14.10 -1.25 -22.97
C ASN A 192 13.84 0.27 -22.95
N LYS A 193 12.58 0.70 -22.69
CA LYS A 193 12.25 2.13 -22.54
C LYS A 193 12.99 2.76 -21.37
N VAL A 194 13.05 2.07 -20.23
CA VAL A 194 13.79 2.52 -19.04
C VAL A 194 15.30 2.62 -19.33
N ALA A 195 15.88 1.61 -19.97
CA ALA A 195 17.30 1.61 -20.36
C ALA A 195 17.63 2.78 -21.29
N LEU A 196 16.81 3.03 -22.32
CA LEU A 196 17.00 4.15 -23.24
C LEU A 196 16.97 5.50 -22.53
N MET A 197 16.06 5.69 -21.57
CA MET A 197 15.97 6.92 -20.77
C MET A 197 17.18 7.16 -19.87
N GLN A 198 17.95 6.10 -19.52
CA GLN A 198 19.19 6.24 -18.76
C GLN A 198 20.36 6.70 -19.64
N VAL A 199 20.36 6.29 -20.91
CA VAL A 199 21.44 6.66 -21.86
C VAL A 199 21.31 8.11 -22.34
N LEU A 200 20.07 8.65 -22.36
CA LEU A 200 19.78 10.00 -22.84
C LEU A 200 19.92 11.10 -21.75
N LYS A 201 20.26 10.73 -20.52
CA LYS A 201 20.57 11.65 -19.41
C LYS A 201 22.07 11.82 -19.22
#